data_1506b0876c4e4827f8c2aca2ce5cab77
#
_entry.id   1506b0876c4e4827f8c2aca2ce5cab77
#
_cell.length_a   1.000
_cell.length_b   1.000
_cell.length_c   1.000
_cell.angle_alpha   90.00
_cell.angle_beta   90.00
_cell.angle_gamma   90.00
#
_symmetry.space_group_name_H-M   'P 1'
#
loop_
_entity.id
_entity.type
_entity.pdbx_description
1 polymer ?
#
loop_
_entity_poly.entity_id
_entity_poly.type
_entity_poly.pdbx_seq_one_letter_code
_entity_poly.pdbx_strand_id
1 'polypeptide(L)'
;MKHGFIKVAAATPRVTVADCKANGEEILKAIHEMEKEHVKLMVFPEFCITGYTCHDLFLQRCLLDSAWDELLHIADETKETDALIFVGLPLRHRGKLYNVAAALNHGRIVGFVPKTHIPNYNEFYEQRQFAGAEEEDVEFVDFLKGVKNEEDEFWDEIPFGTDLIFECEEFPEFTVAAELCEDLWVPAPPSIRHAINGAHIIVNLSASDEMVGKDSYRRTLVSGQSARLICGYIYASAGEGESTQDLVFGGQNMIAENGSMLAESRRFENGIIYSEIDVQRLADERRRMSTYPAVSTCSHTRVGFSVEEEETELTRTYPQYPFVPSVKEERDERCEEILNIQAMGLKKRMEHIHSKSAVVGLSGGLDSTLALLVMVRAFDRMGMPREQIHCVTMPCFGTTDRTYQNACKLSCCLGAKLTEVNIKEAVNIHFRDIGHDDSVHDVTYE
;
A
#
# COMPACT_ATOMS: atom_id res chain seq x y z
N MET A 1 9.79 -6.42 13.62
CA MET A 1 9.89 -6.83 12.20
C MET A 1 9.62 -8.32 11.97
N LYS A 2 9.40 -9.05 13.03
CA LYS A 2 8.96 -10.43 12.96
C LYS A 2 7.69 -10.56 12.10
N HIS A 3 7.64 -11.54 11.22
CA HIS A 3 6.56 -11.75 10.25
C HIS A 3 6.43 -10.70 9.14
N GLY A 4 7.46 -9.90 8.89
CA GLY A 4 7.52 -8.97 7.75
C GLY A 4 6.86 -7.61 7.95
N PHE A 5 6.36 -7.32 9.14
CA PHE A 5 5.71 -6.04 9.43
C PHE A 5 6.71 -4.98 9.91
N ILE A 6 6.74 -3.86 9.22
CA ILE A 6 7.53 -2.68 9.57
C ILE A 6 6.59 -1.58 10.05
N LYS A 7 6.75 -1.10 11.28
CA LYS A 7 5.97 0.04 11.78
C LYS A 7 6.53 1.33 11.19
N VAL A 8 5.67 2.10 10.55
CA VAL A 8 6.00 3.30 9.81
C VAL A 8 5.13 4.47 10.26
N ALA A 9 5.65 5.69 10.11
CA ALA A 9 4.91 6.90 10.42
C ALA A 9 5.15 8.02 9.39
N ALA A 10 4.13 8.84 9.19
CA ALA A 10 4.22 10.12 8.51
C ALA A 10 3.77 11.23 9.45
N ALA A 11 4.62 12.26 9.58
CA ALA A 11 4.39 13.36 10.52
C ALA A 11 4.26 14.70 9.78
N THR A 12 3.38 15.57 10.28
CA THR A 12 3.31 16.98 9.90
C THR A 12 3.59 17.81 11.15
N PRO A 13 4.85 18.23 11.41
CA PRO A 13 5.17 19.14 12.49
C PRO A 13 4.63 20.55 12.17
N ARG A 14 4.44 21.36 13.20
CA ARG A 14 4.16 22.78 13.02
C ARG A 14 5.41 23.49 12.57
N VAL A 15 5.33 24.22 11.46
CA VAL A 15 6.44 24.95 10.87
C VAL A 15 6.40 26.42 11.23
N THR A 16 7.55 27.04 11.46
CA THR A 16 7.75 28.49 11.48
C THR A 16 8.66 28.84 10.30
N VAL A 17 8.15 29.58 9.33
CA VAL A 17 8.86 29.89 8.07
C VAL A 17 10.22 30.53 8.37
N ALA A 18 11.27 29.97 7.81
CA ALA A 18 12.67 30.39 7.94
C ALA A 18 13.28 30.32 9.36
N ASP A 19 12.59 29.72 10.32
CA ASP A 19 13.15 29.46 11.67
C ASP A 19 13.55 27.98 11.80
N CYS A 20 14.73 27.65 11.26
CA CYS A 20 15.21 26.27 11.22
C CYS A 20 15.30 25.64 12.61
N LYS A 21 15.72 26.42 13.62
CA LYS A 21 15.86 25.92 14.99
C LYS A 21 14.53 25.54 15.61
N ALA A 22 13.52 26.43 15.50
CA ALA A 22 12.19 26.11 16.01
C ALA A 22 11.57 24.91 15.29
N ASN A 23 11.82 24.77 13.97
CA ASN A 23 11.36 23.64 13.19
C ASN A 23 12.06 22.33 13.58
N GLY A 24 13.38 22.38 13.85
CA GLY A 24 14.15 21.24 14.35
C GLY A 24 13.63 20.74 15.71
N GLU A 25 13.32 21.67 16.63
CA GLU A 25 12.71 21.32 17.93
C GLU A 25 11.35 20.58 17.75
N GLU A 26 10.50 20.99 16.82
CA GLU A 26 9.22 20.33 16.53
C GLU A 26 9.44 18.97 15.80
N ILE A 27 10.43 18.85 14.92
CA ILE A 27 10.82 17.59 14.29
C ILE A 27 11.31 16.60 15.34
N LEU A 28 12.26 16.99 16.22
CA LEU A 28 12.79 16.14 17.28
C LEU A 28 11.71 15.69 18.25
N LYS A 29 10.78 16.57 18.59
CA LYS A 29 9.63 16.23 19.44
C LYS A 29 8.74 15.16 18.78
N ALA A 30 8.50 15.26 17.47
CA ALA A 30 7.76 14.25 16.73
C ALA A 30 8.54 12.92 16.66
N ILE A 31 9.86 12.96 16.44
CA ILE A 31 10.73 11.76 16.47
C ILE A 31 10.62 11.04 17.81
N HIS A 32 10.78 11.78 18.93
CA HIS A 32 10.66 11.19 20.27
C HIS A 32 9.26 10.63 20.59
N GLU A 33 8.20 11.14 19.93
CA GLU A 33 6.86 10.55 20.03
C GLU A 33 6.78 9.24 19.25
N MET A 34 7.34 9.21 18.04
CA MET A 34 7.37 8.02 17.18
C MET A 34 8.27 6.90 17.74
N GLU A 35 9.36 7.24 18.45
CA GLU A 35 10.20 6.26 19.14
C GLU A 35 9.43 5.46 20.21
N LYS A 36 8.56 6.13 20.98
CA LYS A 36 7.71 5.47 21.99
C LYS A 36 6.74 4.47 21.38
N GLU A 37 6.44 4.64 20.12
CA GLU A 37 5.58 3.75 19.32
C GLU A 37 6.39 2.71 18.53
N HIS A 38 7.70 2.62 18.73
CA HIS A 38 8.62 1.69 18.05
C HIS A 38 8.59 1.79 16.52
N VAL A 39 8.50 3.01 16.00
CA VAL A 39 8.51 3.28 14.55
C VAL A 39 9.90 3.07 13.98
N LYS A 40 10.02 2.31 12.88
CA LYS A 40 11.29 2.01 12.19
C LYS A 40 11.51 2.82 10.92
N LEU A 41 10.48 3.52 10.43
CA LEU A 41 10.58 4.43 9.30
C LEU A 41 9.74 5.68 9.56
N MET A 42 10.39 6.82 9.65
CA MET A 42 9.80 8.11 9.99
C MET A 42 9.93 9.07 8.81
N VAL A 43 8.82 9.64 8.35
CA VAL A 43 8.81 10.50 7.17
C VAL A 43 8.21 11.86 7.53
N PHE A 44 8.98 12.90 7.20
CA PHE A 44 8.61 14.30 7.39
C PHE A 44 8.34 15.00 6.06
N PRO A 45 7.70 16.18 6.03
CA PRO A 45 7.40 16.91 4.80
C PRO A 45 8.63 17.48 4.08
N GLU A 46 8.42 17.82 2.82
CA GLU A 46 9.33 18.64 2.00
C GLU A 46 9.64 19.96 2.72
N PHE A 47 10.92 20.33 2.78
CA PHE A 47 11.42 21.53 3.47
C PHE A 47 10.97 21.69 4.93
N CYS A 48 10.69 20.62 5.64
CA CYS A 48 10.23 20.71 7.03
C CYS A 48 11.21 21.43 7.97
N ILE A 49 12.52 21.50 7.61
CA ILE A 49 13.53 22.24 8.38
C ILE A 49 13.40 23.76 8.20
N THR A 50 13.07 24.23 6.99
CA THR A 50 13.00 25.68 6.69
C THR A 50 11.59 26.23 6.59
N GLY A 51 10.62 25.39 6.29
CA GLY A 51 9.34 25.74 5.66
C GLY A 51 9.47 25.80 4.14
N TYR A 52 8.41 25.38 3.45
CA TYR A 52 8.34 25.43 1.99
C TYR A 52 8.22 26.87 1.45
N THR A 53 7.52 27.73 2.16
CA THR A 53 7.13 29.07 1.71
C THR A 53 8.19 30.16 1.99
N CYS A 54 9.46 29.79 2.06
CA CYS A 54 10.57 30.72 2.25
C CYS A 54 10.86 31.61 1.02
N HIS A 55 10.41 31.22 -0.19
CA HIS A 55 10.61 31.97 -1.44
C HIS A 55 12.08 32.43 -1.64
N ASP A 56 12.32 33.72 -1.90
CA ASP A 56 13.66 34.27 -2.13
C ASP A 56 14.58 34.24 -0.89
N LEU A 57 14.07 33.90 0.30
CA LEU A 57 14.92 33.62 1.46
C LEU A 57 15.83 32.41 1.21
N PHE A 58 15.45 31.46 0.36
CA PHE A 58 16.32 30.36 -0.08
C PHE A 58 17.61 30.83 -0.78
N LEU A 59 17.67 32.08 -1.26
CA LEU A 59 18.88 32.67 -1.81
C LEU A 59 19.79 33.28 -0.74
N GLN A 60 19.37 33.31 0.51
CA GLN A 60 20.13 33.87 1.64
C GLN A 60 21.03 32.79 2.26
N ARG A 61 22.33 33.10 2.37
CA ARG A 61 23.27 32.17 2.99
C ARG A 61 22.89 31.79 4.42
N CYS A 62 22.45 32.77 5.21
CA CYS A 62 22.11 32.53 6.60
C CYS A 62 20.99 31.46 6.77
N LEU A 63 20.02 31.41 5.87
CA LEU A 63 18.98 30.37 5.90
C LEU A 63 19.57 29.00 5.54
N LEU A 64 20.39 28.94 4.49
CA LEU A 64 20.99 27.68 4.04
C LEU A 64 22.01 27.11 5.03
N ASP A 65 22.78 28.00 5.67
CA ASP A 65 23.73 27.61 6.72
C ASP A 65 22.95 27.14 7.97
N SER A 66 21.91 27.87 8.38
CA SER A 66 21.06 27.45 9.50
C SER A 66 20.32 26.13 9.24
N ALA A 67 19.85 25.87 8.01
CA ALA A 67 19.21 24.60 7.66
C ALA A 67 20.21 23.44 7.72
N TRP A 68 21.45 23.66 7.31
CA TRP A 68 22.52 22.68 7.41
C TRP A 68 22.90 22.39 8.87
N ASP A 69 23.13 23.43 9.66
CA ASP A 69 23.44 23.30 11.09
C ASP A 69 22.33 22.55 11.83
N GLU A 70 21.07 22.82 11.51
CA GLU A 70 19.93 22.15 12.13
C GLU A 70 19.80 20.68 11.69
N LEU A 71 20.12 20.35 10.43
CA LEU A 71 20.19 18.95 9.99
C LEU A 71 21.24 18.17 10.79
N LEU A 72 22.42 18.76 11.01
CA LEU A 72 23.48 18.14 11.83
C LEU A 72 23.03 17.98 13.28
N HIS A 73 22.32 18.97 13.82
CA HIS A 73 21.77 18.89 15.18
C HIS A 73 20.73 17.77 15.29
N ILE A 74 19.78 17.65 14.34
CA ILE A 74 18.80 16.55 14.32
C ILE A 74 19.51 15.20 14.21
N ALA A 75 20.53 15.08 13.37
CA ALA A 75 21.31 13.85 13.27
C ALA A 75 22.00 13.51 14.60
N ASP A 76 22.61 14.48 15.27
CA ASP A 76 23.29 14.27 16.56
C ASP A 76 22.33 13.82 17.67
N GLU A 77 21.16 14.46 17.77
CA GLU A 77 20.14 14.14 18.76
C GLU A 77 19.44 12.79 18.50
N THR A 78 19.57 12.23 17.29
CA THR A 78 18.95 10.95 16.89
C THR A 78 19.92 9.77 16.86
N LYS A 79 21.07 9.86 17.54
CA LYS A 79 22.07 8.77 17.60
C LYS A 79 21.55 7.47 18.15
N GLU A 80 20.68 7.55 19.14
CA GLU A 80 20.08 6.40 19.80
C GLU A 80 18.73 6.01 19.17
N THR A 81 18.26 6.76 18.17
CA THR A 81 16.99 6.50 17.50
C THR A 81 17.14 5.32 16.55
N ASP A 82 16.41 4.25 16.82
CA ASP A 82 16.44 3.00 16.06
C ASP A 82 15.43 3.03 14.88
N ALA A 83 15.69 3.92 13.92
CA ALA A 83 14.84 4.12 12.75
C ALA A 83 15.62 4.73 11.57
N LEU A 84 15.09 4.52 10.36
CA LEU A 84 15.42 5.32 9.19
C LEU A 84 14.48 6.55 9.15
N ILE A 85 15.06 7.76 9.11
CA ILE A 85 14.32 9.02 9.20
C ILE A 85 14.56 9.83 7.92
N PHE A 86 13.49 10.36 7.32
CA PHE A 86 13.60 11.27 6.17
C PHE A 86 13.09 12.66 6.52
N VAL A 87 13.95 13.67 6.32
CA VAL A 87 13.65 15.11 6.53
C VAL A 87 13.95 15.92 5.28
N GLY A 88 13.15 16.92 4.99
CA GLY A 88 13.29 17.79 3.80
C GLY A 88 14.03 19.08 4.10
N LEU A 89 14.99 19.46 3.24
CA LEU A 89 15.76 20.71 3.35
C LEU A 89 16.30 21.21 2.00
N PRO A 90 16.72 22.50 1.89
CA PRO A 90 17.49 23.00 0.76
C PRO A 90 18.97 22.62 0.93
N LEU A 91 19.62 22.09 -0.11
CA LEU A 91 21.03 21.70 -0.09
C LEU A 91 21.80 22.35 -1.23
N ARG A 92 22.94 23.00 -0.90
CA ARG A 92 23.89 23.53 -1.89
C ARG A 92 24.83 22.43 -2.37
N HIS A 93 24.85 22.19 -3.68
CA HIS A 93 25.79 21.26 -4.28
C HIS A 93 26.21 21.75 -5.67
N ARG A 94 27.51 21.67 -6.00
CA ARG A 94 28.09 22.06 -7.31
C ARG A 94 27.63 23.43 -7.85
N GLY A 95 27.47 24.41 -6.95
CA GLY A 95 27.05 25.77 -7.33
C GLY A 95 25.56 25.91 -7.67
N LYS A 96 24.77 24.89 -7.40
CA LYS A 96 23.31 24.87 -7.49
C LYS A 96 22.67 24.67 -6.13
N LEU A 97 21.37 24.95 -6.04
CA LEU A 97 20.54 24.67 -4.89
C LEU A 97 19.55 23.57 -5.25
N TYR A 98 19.46 22.57 -4.41
CA TYR A 98 18.56 21.42 -4.59
C TYR A 98 17.57 21.35 -3.44
N ASN A 99 16.37 20.90 -3.76
CA ASN A 99 15.36 20.46 -2.83
C ASN A 99 15.63 18.96 -2.56
N VAL A 100 15.94 18.59 -1.32
CA VAL A 100 16.40 17.24 -1.02
C VAL A 100 15.65 16.62 0.15
N ALA A 101 15.51 15.28 0.10
CA ALA A 101 15.25 14.44 1.25
C ALA A 101 16.59 13.96 1.81
N ALA A 102 16.88 14.28 3.07
CA ALA A 102 18.01 13.71 3.81
C ALA A 102 17.54 12.46 4.55
N ALA A 103 18.25 11.35 4.37
CA ALA A 103 18.04 10.12 5.11
C ALA A 103 19.01 10.05 6.29
N LEU A 104 18.49 9.84 7.50
CA LEU A 104 19.24 9.73 8.74
C LEU A 104 19.06 8.35 9.36
N ASN A 105 20.13 7.79 9.91
CA ASN A 105 20.09 6.54 10.67
C ASN A 105 21.21 6.55 11.72
N HIS A 106 20.87 6.30 12.98
CA HIS A 106 21.80 6.28 14.12
C HIS A 106 22.77 7.47 14.15
N GLY A 107 22.25 8.68 14.07
CA GLY A 107 23.04 9.91 14.11
C GLY A 107 23.83 10.24 12.84
N ARG A 108 23.70 9.45 11.78
CA ARG A 108 24.40 9.65 10.51
C ARG A 108 23.48 10.10 9.40
N ILE A 109 23.99 10.95 8.52
CA ILE A 109 23.35 11.23 7.23
C ILE A 109 23.78 10.12 6.28
N VAL A 110 22.86 9.22 5.91
CA VAL A 110 23.18 8.07 5.06
C VAL A 110 22.94 8.36 3.57
N GLY A 111 22.27 9.46 3.22
CA GLY A 111 22.11 9.85 1.82
C GLY A 111 21.26 11.09 1.63
N PHE A 112 21.41 11.72 0.46
CA PHE A 112 20.58 12.82 -0.01
C PHE A 112 19.90 12.45 -1.32
N VAL A 113 18.58 12.52 -1.35
CA VAL A 113 17.78 12.31 -2.56
C VAL A 113 17.25 13.66 -3.03
N PRO A 114 17.78 14.22 -4.14
CA PRO A 114 17.28 15.47 -4.70
C PRO A 114 16.00 15.25 -5.52
N LYS A 115 15.13 16.26 -5.50
CA LYS A 115 13.89 16.30 -6.32
C LYS A 115 14.23 16.29 -7.81
N THR A 116 13.59 15.40 -8.55
CA THR A 116 13.80 15.27 -10.00
C THR A 116 13.01 16.32 -10.77
N HIS A 117 11.72 16.45 -10.49
CA HIS A 117 10.83 17.32 -11.22
C HIS A 117 10.49 18.59 -10.42
N ILE A 118 10.98 19.72 -10.90
CA ILE A 118 10.77 21.02 -10.23
C ILE A 118 9.57 21.71 -10.85
N PRO A 119 8.44 21.88 -10.11
CA PRO A 119 7.26 22.55 -10.65
C PRO A 119 7.49 24.05 -10.85
N ASN A 120 7.04 24.58 -12.01
CA ASN A 120 7.10 26.00 -12.34
C ASN A 120 5.90 26.38 -13.20
N TYR A 121 4.72 26.12 -12.70
CA TYR A 121 3.45 26.41 -13.35
C TYR A 121 2.41 26.76 -12.30
N ASN A 122 1.35 27.46 -12.70
CA ASN A 122 0.28 27.97 -11.84
C ASN A 122 0.83 28.70 -10.60
N GLU A 123 0.61 28.15 -9.41
CA GLU A 123 1.03 28.66 -8.11
C GLU A 123 2.47 28.32 -7.70
N PHE A 124 3.17 27.47 -8.46
CA PHE A 124 4.52 27.00 -8.11
C PHE A 124 5.63 27.80 -8.82
N TYR A 125 6.68 28.17 -8.07
CA TYR A 125 7.81 28.98 -8.54
C TYR A 125 9.17 28.35 -8.21
N GLU A 126 9.24 27.05 -7.97
CA GLU A 126 10.45 26.39 -7.45
C GLU A 126 11.68 26.53 -8.37
N GLN A 127 11.49 26.54 -9.69
CA GLN A 127 12.61 26.73 -10.64
C GLN A 127 13.33 28.10 -10.48
N ARG A 128 12.72 29.05 -9.77
CA ARG A 128 13.39 30.30 -9.46
C ARG A 128 14.59 30.10 -8.53
N GLN A 129 14.54 29.14 -7.64
CA GLN A 129 15.55 28.90 -6.61
C GLN A 129 16.25 27.55 -6.81
N PHE A 130 15.57 26.50 -7.26
CA PHE A 130 16.03 25.11 -7.23
C PHE A 130 16.29 24.56 -8.64
N ALA A 131 17.33 23.71 -8.72
CA ALA A 131 17.61 22.89 -9.88
C ALA A 131 16.96 21.49 -9.69
N GLY A 132 16.44 20.93 -10.77
CA GLY A 132 16.09 19.50 -10.81
C GLY A 132 17.35 18.66 -10.87
N ALA A 133 17.30 17.48 -10.30
CA ALA A 133 18.37 16.50 -10.43
C ALA A 133 18.22 15.72 -11.75
N GLU A 134 19.34 15.41 -12.38
CA GLU A 134 19.38 14.48 -13.50
C GLU A 134 19.25 13.04 -12.98
N GLU A 135 18.55 12.20 -13.72
CA GLU A 135 18.46 10.78 -13.43
C GLU A 135 19.83 10.11 -13.67
N GLU A 136 20.15 9.09 -12.89
CA GLU A 136 21.32 8.21 -13.03
C GLU A 136 22.65 8.68 -12.43
N ASP A 137 22.82 9.94 -12.05
CA ASP A 137 24.07 10.40 -11.45
C ASP A 137 24.02 10.32 -9.91
N VAL A 138 24.56 9.24 -9.34
CA VAL A 138 24.83 9.15 -7.90
C VAL A 138 26.28 9.52 -7.65
N GLU A 139 26.49 10.53 -6.83
CA GLU A 139 27.81 11.01 -6.43
C GLU A 139 28.05 10.74 -4.95
N PHE A 140 29.26 10.41 -4.61
CA PHE A 140 29.69 10.30 -3.22
C PHE A 140 30.45 11.57 -2.87
N VAL A 141 29.93 12.35 -1.94
CA VAL A 141 30.38 13.70 -1.66
C VAL A 141 30.72 13.88 -0.18
N ASP A 142 31.88 14.41 0.13
CA ASP A 142 32.26 14.83 1.49
C ASP A 142 31.58 16.17 1.83
N PHE A 143 30.28 16.11 2.20
CA PHE A 143 29.54 17.28 2.66
C PHE A 143 30.01 17.81 4.03
N LEU A 144 30.72 16.99 4.81
CA LEU A 144 31.16 17.29 6.17
C LEU A 144 32.59 17.84 6.22
N LYS A 145 33.19 18.12 5.06
CA LYS A 145 34.52 18.68 4.98
C LYS A 145 34.64 20.01 5.75
N GLY A 146 35.40 19.99 6.82
CA GLY A 146 35.64 21.15 7.70
C GLY A 146 34.69 21.24 8.91
N VAL A 147 33.75 20.31 9.06
CA VAL A 147 32.89 20.15 10.24
C VAL A 147 33.43 19.05 11.15
N LYS A 148 34.22 18.11 10.62
CA LYS A 148 34.76 16.94 11.31
C LYS A 148 35.76 17.31 12.41
N ASN A 149 35.66 16.65 13.58
CA ASN A 149 36.77 16.48 14.49
C ASN A 149 37.66 15.36 13.95
N GLU A 150 39.00 15.49 14.09
CA GLU A 150 40.01 14.55 13.57
C GLU A 150 39.86 13.11 14.15
N GLU A 151 38.99 12.90 15.12
CA GLU A 151 38.69 11.60 15.75
C GLU A 151 37.54 10.82 15.10
N ASP A 152 36.78 11.44 14.19
CA ASP A 152 35.64 10.80 13.50
C ASP A 152 36.10 10.15 12.18
N GLU A 153 36.76 9.00 12.26
CA GLU A 153 37.24 8.22 11.09
C GLU A 153 36.14 7.66 10.17
N PHE A 154 34.85 7.85 10.49
CA PHE A 154 33.72 7.12 9.86
C PHE A 154 32.83 7.96 8.94
N TRP A 155 33.08 9.23 8.73
CA TRP A 155 32.29 10.09 7.86
C TRP A 155 32.94 10.23 6.48
N ASP A 156 32.92 9.13 5.75
CA ASP A 156 33.28 9.14 4.34
C ASP A 156 32.14 9.71 3.50
N GLU A 157 32.35 9.86 2.23
CA GLU A 157 31.46 10.48 1.27
C GLU A 157 29.98 10.04 1.39
N ILE A 158 29.05 11.00 1.49
CA ILE A 158 27.62 10.76 1.55
C ILE A 158 27.09 10.66 0.11
N PRO A 159 26.30 9.62 -0.24
CA PRO A 159 25.69 9.52 -1.56
C PRO A 159 24.63 10.60 -1.77
N PHE A 160 24.74 11.27 -2.92
CA PHE A 160 23.81 12.28 -3.42
C PHE A 160 23.30 11.85 -4.81
N GLY A 161 22.02 11.64 -4.97
CA GLY A 161 21.44 11.26 -6.27
C GLY A 161 20.00 10.76 -6.16
N THR A 162 19.32 10.69 -7.30
CA THR A 162 17.92 10.21 -7.37
C THR A 162 17.82 8.71 -7.22
N ASP A 163 18.82 7.96 -7.68
CA ASP A 163 18.80 6.50 -7.77
C ASP A 163 19.42 5.82 -6.55
N LEU A 164 18.93 6.20 -5.35
CA LEU A 164 19.31 5.59 -4.08
C LEU A 164 18.20 4.64 -3.60
N ILE A 165 18.60 3.44 -3.15
CA ILE A 165 17.77 2.52 -2.39
C ILE A 165 18.42 2.26 -1.05
N PHE A 166 17.73 2.60 0.02
CA PHE A 166 18.16 2.33 1.39
C PHE A 166 17.71 0.92 1.75
N GLU A 167 18.65 0.06 2.14
CA GLU A 167 18.46 -1.36 2.39
C GLU A 167 18.84 -1.69 3.83
N CYS A 168 17.89 -2.28 4.58
CA CYS A 168 18.14 -2.69 5.95
C CYS A 168 19.05 -3.92 5.99
N GLU A 169 20.12 -3.84 6.78
CA GLU A 169 21.12 -4.91 6.90
C GLU A 169 20.53 -6.16 7.57
N GLU A 170 19.67 -5.98 8.56
CA GLU A 170 19.04 -7.06 9.34
C GLU A 170 17.83 -7.67 8.63
N PHE A 171 17.17 -6.92 7.75
CA PHE A 171 15.94 -7.34 7.10
C PHE A 171 15.89 -6.92 5.62
N PRO A 172 16.38 -7.77 4.69
CA PRO A 172 16.59 -7.42 3.28
C PRO A 172 15.34 -6.99 2.50
N GLU A 173 14.13 -7.39 2.91
CA GLU A 173 12.88 -6.90 2.32
C GLU A 173 12.51 -5.47 2.77
N PHE A 174 13.15 -4.96 3.83
CA PHE A 174 12.97 -3.57 4.26
C PHE A 174 13.84 -2.64 3.42
N THR A 175 13.39 -2.37 2.22
CA THR A 175 14.06 -1.49 1.24
C THR A 175 13.21 -0.27 0.98
N VAL A 176 13.82 0.91 1.06
CA VAL A 176 13.15 2.21 0.96
C VAL A 176 13.78 3.05 -0.14
N ALA A 177 12.97 3.75 -0.92
CA ALA A 177 13.44 4.80 -1.81
C ALA A 177 12.57 6.05 -1.64
N ALA A 178 13.13 7.22 -1.92
CA ALA A 178 12.46 8.50 -1.75
C ALA A 178 12.19 9.19 -3.08
N GLU A 179 11.06 9.89 -3.16
CA GLU A 179 10.74 10.88 -4.18
C GLU A 179 10.09 12.10 -3.51
N LEU A 180 10.08 13.26 -4.15
CA LEU A 180 9.62 14.49 -3.53
C LEU A 180 8.45 15.11 -4.32
N CYS A 181 7.34 15.29 -3.62
CA CYS A 181 6.17 16.07 -4.01
C CYS A 181 5.77 15.89 -5.49
N GLU A 182 6.18 16.82 -6.37
CA GLU A 182 5.87 16.83 -7.80
C GLU A 182 6.26 15.55 -8.53
N ASP A 183 7.27 14.84 -8.03
CA ASP A 183 7.71 13.58 -8.62
C ASP A 183 6.58 12.54 -8.73
N LEU A 184 5.61 12.56 -7.80
CA LEU A 184 4.41 11.70 -7.89
C LEU A 184 3.41 12.14 -8.98
N TRP A 185 3.38 13.45 -9.31
CA TRP A 185 2.33 14.01 -10.18
C TRP A 185 2.65 13.92 -11.66
N VAL A 186 3.89 13.64 -12.02
CA VAL A 186 4.33 13.48 -13.41
C VAL A 186 3.85 12.16 -14.02
N PRO A 187 3.78 12.06 -15.37
CA PRO A 187 3.33 10.84 -16.05
C PRO A 187 4.16 9.58 -15.75
N ALA A 188 5.45 9.74 -15.44
CA ALA A 188 6.38 8.66 -15.09
C ALA A 188 7.13 9.00 -13.80
N PRO A 189 6.52 8.79 -12.62
CA PRO A 189 7.15 9.04 -11.33
C PRO A 189 8.46 8.25 -11.13
N PRO A 190 9.49 8.81 -10.47
CA PRO A 190 10.73 8.10 -10.14
C PRO A 190 10.49 6.80 -9.36
N SER A 191 9.44 6.75 -8.52
CA SER A 191 9.03 5.54 -7.78
C SER A 191 8.81 4.33 -8.67
N ILE A 192 8.49 4.49 -9.97
CA ILE A 192 8.39 3.36 -10.92
C ILE A 192 9.75 2.67 -11.03
N ARG A 193 10.84 3.43 -11.27
CA ARG A 193 12.19 2.88 -11.37
C ARG A 193 12.65 2.32 -10.04
N HIS A 194 12.39 3.01 -8.94
CA HIS A 194 12.74 2.55 -7.60
C HIS A 194 12.12 1.20 -7.27
N ALA A 195 10.82 1.03 -7.52
CA ALA A 195 10.11 -0.22 -7.22
C ALA A 195 10.59 -1.39 -8.09
N ILE A 196 10.79 -1.21 -9.41
CA ILE A 196 11.32 -2.27 -10.28
C ILE A 196 12.79 -2.60 -10.01
N ASN A 197 13.53 -1.70 -9.34
CA ASN A 197 14.88 -1.95 -8.86
C ASN A 197 14.93 -2.44 -7.41
N GLY A 198 13.78 -2.77 -6.81
CA GLY A 198 13.69 -3.53 -5.57
C GLY A 198 13.27 -2.75 -4.33
N ALA A 199 12.92 -1.45 -4.43
CA ALA A 199 12.34 -0.75 -3.30
C ALA A 199 10.93 -1.29 -2.99
N HIS A 200 10.69 -1.78 -1.76
CA HIS A 200 9.38 -2.24 -1.30
C HIS A 200 8.56 -1.12 -0.68
N ILE A 201 9.22 -0.07 -0.18
CA ILE A 201 8.57 1.12 0.38
C ILE A 201 9.05 2.34 -0.38
N ILE A 202 8.10 3.20 -0.76
CA ILE A 202 8.37 4.54 -1.31
C ILE A 202 7.95 5.56 -0.27
N VAL A 203 8.82 6.52 0.02
CA VAL A 203 8.51 7.68 0.83
C VAL A 203 8.43 8.91 -0.06
N ASN A 204 7.42 9.75 0.16
CA ASN A 204 7.25 10.99 -0.57
C ASN A 204 7.12 12.16 0.42
N LEU A 205 8.13 13.03 0.39
CA LEU A 205 8.15 14.25 1.17
C LEU A 205 7.48 15.34 0.33
N SER A 206 6.37 15.87 0.79
CA SER A 206 5.56 16.80 0.03
C SER A 206 5.29 18.11 0.76
N ALA A 207 5.06 19.15 -0.05
CA ALA A 207 4.41 20.40 0.34
C ALA A 207 3.32 20.69 -0.70
N SER A 208 2.24 19.92 -0.65
CA SER A 208 1.14 20.02 -1.59
C SER A 208 0.07 20.95 -1.03
N ASP A 209 -0.20 22.02 -1.76
CA ASP A 209 -1.25 22.99 -1.43
C ASP A 209 -2.66 22.38 -1.54
N GLU A 210 -3.63 23.07 -0.96
CA GLU A 210 -5.02 22.66 -0.97
C GLU A 210 -5.83 23.44 -2.00
N MET A 211 -6.47 22.70 -2.91
CA MET A 211 -7.53 23.17 -3.79
C MET A 211 -8.78 22.30 -3.61
N VAL A 212 -9.95 22.83 -3.92
CA VAL A 212 -11.21 22.09 -3.83
C VAL A 212 -11.16 20.84 -4.71
N GLY A 213 -11.26 19.67 -4.09
CA GLY A 213 -11.24 18.37 -4.78
C GLY A 213 -9.84 17.76 -5.02
N LYS A 214 -8.75 18.49 -4.72
CA LYS A 214 -7.38 17.99 -4.91
C LYS A 214 -7.05 16.85 -3.95
N ASP A 215 -7.65 16.81 -2.77
CA ASP A 215 -7.47 15.76 -1.77
C ASP A 215 -7.84 14.37 -2.30
N SER A 216 -8.98 14.25 -2.96
CA SER A 216 -9.43 12.98 -3.52
C SER A 216 -8.55 12.52 -4.68
N TYR A 217 -8.06 13.46 -5.50
CA TYR A 217 -7.11 13.16 -6.57
C TYR A 217 -5.75 12.72 -6.01
N ARG A 218 -5.20 13.43 -5.01
CA ARG A 218 -3.97 13.07 -4.28
C ARG A 218 -4.08 11.65 -3.70
N ARG A 219 -5.19 11.35 -3.03
CA ARG A 219 -5.47 10.02 -2.49
C ARG A 219 -5.48 8.95 -3.58
N THR A 220 -6.07 9.24 -4.73
CA THR A 220 -6.09 8.33 -5.89
C THR A 220 -4.68 8.10 -6.44
N LEU A 221 -3.84 9.13 -6.52
CA LEU A 221 -2.45 8.99 -6.96
C LEU A 221 -1.65 8.11 -6.01
N VAL A 222 -1.70 8.37 -4.70
CA VAL A 222 -0.96 7.60 -3.69
C VAL A 222 -1.40 6.13 -3.69
N SER A 223 -2.71 5.87 -3.60
CA SER A 223 -3.21 4.50 -3.60
C SER A 223 -2.98 3.78 -4.94
N GLY A 224 -3.17 4.49 -6.06
CA GLY A 224 -2.93 3.96 -7.40
C GLY A 224 -1.46 3.62 -7.67
N GLN A 225 -0.53 4.47 -7.20
CA GLN A 225 0.90 4.21 -7.33
C GLN A 225 1.34 3.04 -6.45
N SER A 226 0.87 2.99 -5.20
CA SER A 226 1.09 1.85 -4.30
C SER A 226 0.58 0.53 -4.91
N ALA A 227 -0.62 0.51 -5.51
CA ALA A 227 -1.19 -0.66 -6.16
C ALA A 227 -0.39 -1.09 -7.40
N ARG A 228 -0.06 -0.14 -8.28
CA ARG A 228 0.67 -0.41 -9.52
C ARG A 228 2.04 -1.01 -9.26
N LEU A 229 2.74 -0.50 -8.24
CA LEU A 229 4.10 -0.89 -7.92
C LEU A 229 4.17 -2.04 -6.91
N ILE A 230 3.03 -2.48 -6.37
CA ILE A 230 2.95 -3.47 -5.27
C ILE A 230 3.93 -3.07 -4.16
N CYS A 231 3.74 -1.89 -3.60
CA CYS A 231 4.63 -1.31 -2.60
C CYS A 231 3.87 -0.66 -1.44
N GLY A 232 4.57 -0.48 -0.32
CA GLY A 232 4.20 0.51 0.68
C GLY A 232 4.46 1.91 0.14
N TYR A 233 3.54 2.85 0.37
CA TYR A 233 3.72 4.24 -0.03
C TYR A 233 3.38 5.15 1.14
N ILE A 234 4.36 5.93 1.59
CA ILE A 234 4.24 6.84 2.72
C ILE A 234 4.36 8.26 2.19
N TYR A 235 3.33 9.05 2.39
CA TYR A 235 3.23 10.42 1.93
C TYR A 235 3.11 11.35 3.13
N ALA A 236 4.08 12.23 3.34
CA ALA A 236 4.07 13.26 4.39
C ALA A 236 3.97 14.64 3.76
N SER A 237 3.02 15.47 4.19
CA SER A 237 2.76 16.77 3.57
C SER A 237 2.81 17.91 4.57
N ALA A 238 3.31 19.07 4.11
CA ALA A 238 3.31 20.32 4.87
C ALA A 238 1.90 20.74 5.31
N GLY A 239 1.81 21.35 6.45
CA GLY A 239 0.55 21.75 7.08
C GLY A 239 0.58 23.14 7.69
N GLU A 240 0.06 23.27 8.92
CA GLU A 240 -0.02 24.53 9.65
C GLU A 240 1.37 25.14 9.90
N GLY A 241 1.50 26.43 9.70
CA GLY A 241 2.71 27.21 9.94
C GLY A 241 3.35 27.75 8.67
N GLU A 242 3.06 27.17 7.52
CA GLU A 242 3.46 27.72 6.23
C GLU A 242 2.78 29.09 5.95
N SER A 243 3.42 29.93 5.14
CA SER A 243 2.84 31.21 4.73
C SER A 243 1.59 31.00 3.88
N THR A 244 0.57 31.81 4.11
CA THR A 244 -0.68 31.79 3.34
C THR A 244 -0.77 32.91 2.31
N GLN A 245 0.37 33.36 1.78
CA GLN A 245 0.40 34.45 0.80
C GLN A 245 -0.37 34.07 -0.47
N ASP A 246 -0.03 32.92 -1.08
CA ASP A 246 -0.66 32.42 -2.30
C ASP A 246 -1.31 31.03 -2.09
N LEU A 247 -0.84 30.24 -1.12
CA LEU A 247 -1.16 28.83 -0.92
C LEU A 247 -1.65 28.56 0.50
N VAL A 248 -2.42 27.48 0.65
CA VAL A 248 -2.78 26.92 1.96
C VAL A 248 -2.41 25.45 1.94
N PHE A 249 -1.77 24.97 3.01
CA PHE A 249 -1.32 23.59 3.16
C PHE A 249 -2.19 22.84 4.15
N GLY A 250 -2.58 21.62 3.81
CA GLY A 250 -3.56 20.84 4.56
C GLY A 250 -2.98 19.78 5.48
N GLY A 251 -1.70 19.45 5.36
CA GLY A 251 -1.08 18.43 6.20
C GLY A 251 -1.65 17.02 5.98
N GLN A 252 -2.14 16.69 4.78
CA GLN A 252 -2.70 15.39 4.49
C GLN A 252 -1.60 14.33 4.35
N ASN A 253 -1.36 13.59 5.43
CA ASN A 253 -0.47 12.43 5.44
C ASN A 253 -1.22 11.17 5.06
N MET A 254 -0.56 10.25 4.36
CA MET A 254 -1.15 8.99 3.91
C MET A 254 -0.14 7.84 3.99
N ILE A 255 -0.61 6.67 4.41
CA ILE A 255 0.13 5.41 4.36
C ILE A 255 -0.71 4.42 3.58
N ALA A 256 -0.19 3.93 2.47
CA ALA A 256 -0.86 2.95 1.61
C ALA A 256 0.01 1.70 1.42
N GLU A 257 -0.63 0.54 1.24
CA GLU A 257 0.03 -0.74 0.96
C GLU A 257 -0.73 -1.46 -0.15
N ASN A 258 -0.08 -1.70 -1.27
CA ASN A 258 -0.66 -2.41 -2.43
C ASN A 258 -2.08 -1.93 -2.77
N GLY A 259 -2.24 -0.60 -2.82
CA GLY A 259 -3.48 0.08 -3.15
C GLY A 259 -4.48 0.29 -2.01
N SER A 260 -4.27 -0.35 -0.87
CA SER A 260 -5.12 -0.16 0.31
C SER A 260 -4.61 1.01 1.14
N MET A 261 -5.48 1.97 1.45
CA MET A 261 -5.17 3.05 2.40
C MET A 261 -5.20 2.48 3.81
N LEU A 262 -4.05 2.48 4.50
CA LEU A 262 -3.91 1.96 5.86
C LEU A 262 -4.17 3.02 6.90
N ALA A 263 -3.63 4.23 6.69
CA ALA A 263 -3.85 5.38 7.55
C ALA A 263 -3.87 6.67 6.72
N GLU A 264 -4.67 7.63 7.16
CA GLU A 264 -4.80 8.95 6.54
C GLU A 264 -5.10 9.99 7.63
N SER A 265 -4.37 11.11 7.64
CA SER A 265 -4.61 12.20 8.56
C SER A 265 -5.83 13.03 8.16
N ARG A 266 -6.40 13.74 9.12
CA ARG A 266 -7.36 14.79 8.82
C ARG A 266 -6.65 16.00 8.23
N ARG A 267 -7.24 16.60 7.21
CA ARG A 267 -6.73 17.84 6.65
C ARG A 267 -6.89 19.01 7.61
N PHE A 268 -5.96 19.94 7.53
CA PHE A 268 -5.89 21.16 8.36
C PHE A 268 -5.63 20.88 9.85
N GLU A 269 -5.06 19.73 10.14
CA GLU A 269 -4.59 19.33 11.46
C GLU A 269 -3.16 18.80 11.33
N ASN A 270 -2.24 19.31 12.17
CA ASN A 270 -0.89 18.73 12.27
C ASN A 270 -0.92 17.49 13.16
N GLY A 271 0.05 16.63 12.98
CA GLY A 271 0.16 15.40 13.79
C GLY A 271 0.87 14.26 13.08
N ILE A 272 0.77 13.09 13.67
CA ILE A 272 1.45 11.89 13.22
C ILE A 272 0.41 10.82 12.95
N ILE A 273 0.58 10.09 11.84
CA ILE A 273 -0.17 8.87 11.55
C ILE A 273 0.77 7.67 11.55
N TYR A 274 0.25 6.53 11.95
CA TYR A 274 0.99 5.28 12.10
C TYR A 274 0.31 4.15 11.35
N SER A 275 1.09 3.20 10.86
CA SER A 275 0.62 1.89 10.41
C SER A 275 1.78 0.90 10.34
N GLU A 276 1.48 -0.34 10.00
CA GLU A 276 2.47 -1.37 9.74
C GLU A 276 2.38 -1.81 8.26
N ILE A 277 3.53 -1.86 7.56
CA ILE A 277 3.62 -2.36 6.18
C ILE A 277 4.17 -3.77 6.19
N ASP A 278 3.49 -4.70 5.53
CA ASP A 278 3.89 -6.09 5.36
C ASP A 278 4.79 -6.23 4.12
N VAL A 279 6.09 -6.01 4.30
CA VAL A 279 7.06 -6.04 3.18
C VAL A 279 7.28 -7.46 2.64
N GLN A 280 7.13 -8.51 3.45
CA GLN A 280 7.21 -9.90 2.97
C GLN A 280 6.05 -10.23 2.04
N ARG A 281 4.84 -9.81 2.40
CA ARG A 281 3.68 -9.95 1.52
C ARG A 281 3.88 -9.20 0.20
N LEU A 282 4.43 -7.99 0.24
CA LEU A 282 4.71 -7.22 -0.98
C LEU A 282 5.72 -7.95 -1.88
N ALA A 283 6.80 -8.49 -1.30
CA ALA A 283 7.78 -9.29 -2.03
C ALA A 283 7.14 -10.55 -2.64
N ASP A 284 6.28 -11.24 -1.89
CA ASP A 284 5.56 -12.42 -2.35
C ASP A 284 4.59 -12.12 -3.49
N GLU A 285 3.83 -11.04 -3.41
CA GLU A 285 2.91 -10.62 -4.47
C GLU A 285 3.66 -10.25 -5.75
N ARG A 286 4.79 -9.53 -5.65
CA ARG A 286 5.67 -9.25 -6.81
C ARG A 286 6.19 -10.55 -7.44
N ARG A 287 6.62 -11.52 -6.64
CA ARG A 287 7.13 -12.82 -7.12
C ARG A 287 6.06 -13.64 -7.85
N ARG A 288 4.80 -13.56 -7.41
CA ARG A 288 3.67 -14.24 -8.06
C ARG A 288 3.27 -13.60 -9.38
N MET A 289 3.52 -12.32 -9.55
CA MET A 289 3.16 -11.57 -10.76
C MET A 289 4.21 -11.78 -11.85
N SER A 290 3.95 -12.68 -12.80
CA SER A 290 4.89 -13.06 -13.86
C SER A 290 5.33 -11.91 -14.76
N THR A 291 4.59 -10.80 -14.78
CA THR A 291 4.90 -9.57 -15.54
C THR A 291 5.65 -8.53 -14.71
N TYR A 292 5.86 -8.76 -13.41
CA TYR A 292 6.71 -7.89 -12.62
C TYR A 292 8.18 -8.18 -12.99
N PRO A 293 8.98 -7.15 -13.36
CA PRO A 293 10.34 -7.39 -13.83
C PRO A 293 11.25 -7.92 -12.70
N ALA A 294 12.26 -8.68 -13.08
CA ALA A 294 13.32 -9.05 -12.15
C ALA A 294 14.11 -7.79 -11.73
N VAL A 295 14.50 -7.74 -10.46
CA VAL A 295 15.27 -6.62 -9.91
C VAL A 295 16.61 -6.49 -10.65
N SER A 296 16.89 -5.27 -11.15
CA SER A 296 18.19 -4.93 -11.72
C SER A 296 19.14 -4.51 -10.59
N THR A 297 20.31 -5.09 -10.55
CA THR A 297 21.34 -4.74 -9.55
C THR A 297 22.28 -3.64 -10.00
N CYS A 298 22.13 -3.14 -11.23
CA CYS A 298 23.11 -2.26 -11.86
C CYS A 298 22.69 -0.78 -11.97
N SER A 299 21.42 -0.46 -11.70
CA SER A 299 20.90 0.88 -11.97
C SER A 299 20.69 1.76 -10.73
N HIS A 300 20.74 1.21 -9.53
CA HIS A 300 20.59 1.96 -8.28
C HIS A 300 21.73 1.67 -7.32
N THR A 301 22.16 2.72 -6.63
CA THR A 301 23.13 2.62 -5.53
C THR A 301 22.39 2.13 -4.28
N ARG A 302 22.91 1.04 -3.68
CA ARG A 302 22.42 0.51 -2.41
C ARG A 302 23.12 1.17 -1.26
N VAL A 303 22.34 1.68 -0.32
CA VAL A 303 22.84 2.34 0.90
C VAL A 303 22.36 1.55 2.09
N GLY A 304 23.29 0.97 2.86
CA GLY A 304 22.98 0.20 4.06
C GLY A 304 22.49 1.10 5.19
N PHE A 305 21.48 0.63 5.93
CA PHE A 305 21.09 1.16 7.22
C PHE A 305 20.75 0.00 8.17
N SER A 306 20.78 0.25 9.46
CA SER A 306 20.48 -0.78 10.47
C SER A 306 19.35 -0.36 11.39
N VAL A 307 18.58 -1.34 11.83
CA VAL A 307 17.58 -1.21 12.91
C VAL A 307 17.52 -2.51 13.69
N GLU A 308 17.26 -2.44 14.98
CA GLU A 308 17.12 -3.63 15.83
C GLU A 308 15.92 -4.48 15.39
N GLU A 309 16.12 -5.81 15.31
CA GLU A 309 15.03 -6.74 15.06
C GLU A 309 14.19 -6.90 16.33
N GLU A 310 12.98 -6.41 16.31
CA GLU A 310 12.00 -6.56 17.40
C GLU A 310 10.64 -7.02 16.88
N GLU A 311 9.80 -7.52 17.77
CA GLU A 311 8.43 -7.90 17.44
C GLU A 311 7.58 -6.63 17.26
N THR A 312 6.98 -6.46 16.08
CA THR A 312 6.10 -5.35 15.79
C THR A 312 4.71 -5.59 16.37
N GLU A 313 4.25 -4.69 17.23
CA GLU A 313 2.87 -4.68 17.70
C GLU A 313 1.97 -4.13 16.59
N LEU A 314 0.99 -4.95 16.15
CA LEU A 314 0.09 -4.57 15.08
C LEU A 314 -1.09 -3.77 15.59
N THR A 315 -1.28 -2.58 15.04
CA THR A 315 -2.47 -1.74 15.25
C THR A 315 -3.52 -1.95 14.16
N ARG A 316 -3.14 -2.57 13.05
CA ARG A 316 -4.03 -2.93 11.94
C ARG A 316 -5.08 -3.93 12.36
N THR A 317 -6.29 -3.73 11.91
CA THR A 317 -7.38 -4.69 12.09
C THR A 317 -7.60 -5.49 10.82
N TYR A 318 -7.78 -6.82 10.97
CA TYR A 318 -8.09 -7.71 9.87
C TYR A 318 -9.54 -8.15 9.98
N PRO A 319 -10.33 -8.08 8.88
CA PRO A 319 -11.71 -8.54 8.92
C PRO A 319 -11.75 -10.05 9.19
N GLN A 320 -12.60 -10.47 10.14
CA GLN A 320 -12.79 -11.88 10.47
C GLN A 320 -13.25 -12.70 9.24
N TYR A 321 -13.99 -12.06 8.35
CA TYR A 321 -14.48 -12.63 7.08
C TYR A 321 -13.92 -11.81 5.91
N PRO A 322 -12.66 -12.05 5.47
CA PRO A 322 -11.99 -11.19 4.48
C PRO A 322 -12.66 -11.20 3.10
N PHE A 323 -13.45 -12.25 2.80
CA PHE A 323 -14.14 -12.38 1.51
C PHE A 323 -15.55 -11.80 1.51
N VAL A 324 -16.08 -11.42 2.68
CA VAL A 324 -17.46 -10.95 2.84
C VAL A 324 -17.45 -9.50 3.33
N PRO A 325 -17.80 -8.52 2.48
CA PRO A 325 -17.91 -7.13 2.91
C PRO A 325 -18.84 -6.95 4.10
N SER A 326 -18.45 -6.14 5.05
CA SER A 326 -19.27 -5.81 6.23
C SER A 326 -20.43 -4.87 5.86
N VAL A 327 -20.21 -4.00 4.88
CA VAL A 327 -21.22 -3.06 4.36
C VAL A 327 -22.18 -3.82 3.45
N LYS A 328 -23.48 -3.65 3.71
CA LYS A 328 -24.52 -4.39 3.00
C LYS A 328 -24.52 -4.12 1.50
N GLU A 329 -24.39 -2.86 1.11
CA GLU A 329 -24.41 -2.42 -0.27
C GLU A 329 -23.25 -3.03 -1.07
N GLU A 330 -22.04 -2.99 -0.52
CA GLU A 330 -20.84 -3.61 -1.12
C GLU A 330 -20.96 -5.14 -1.22
N ARG A 331 -21.58 -5.77 -0.21
CA ARG A 331 -21.82 -7.20 -0.22
C ARG A 331 -22.83 -7.59 -1.29
N ASP A 332 -23.93 -6.82 -1.43
CA ASP A 332 -24.97 -7.07 -2.42
C ASP A 332 -24.36 -6.91 -3.84
N GLU A 333 -23.57 -5.87 -4.10
CA GLU A 333 -22.84 -5.68 -5.37
C GLU A 333 -21.89 -6.84 -5.66
N ARG A 334 -21.11 -7.29 -4.67
CA ARG A 334 -20.19 -8.42 -4.82
C ARG A 334 -20.93 -9.72 -5.10
N CYS A 335 -22.06 -9.98 -4.43
CA CYS A 335 -22.90 -11.15 -4.71
C CYS A 335 -23.45 -11.12 -6.14
N GLU A 336 -23.92 -9.96 -6.59
CA GLU A 336 -24.38 -9.77 -7.98
C GLU A 336 -23.27 -10.01 -9.00
N GLU A 337 -22.07 -9.50 -8.74
CA GLU A 337 -20.92 -9.70 -9.59
C GLU A 337 -20.54 -11.19 -9.70
N ILE A 338 -20.45 -11.90 -8.57
CA ILE A 338 -20.13 -13.33 -8.49
C ILE A 338 -21.14 -14.14 -9.31
N LEU A 339 -22.44 -13.90 -9.10
CA LEU A 339 -23.51 -14.60 -9.83
C LEU A 339 -23.44 -14.29 -11.34
N ASN A 340 -23.19 -13.05 -11.71
CA ASN A 340 -23.10 -12.65 -13.11
C ASN A 340 -21.90 -13.27 -13.83
N ILE A 341 -20.72 -13.30 -13.20
CA ILE A 341 -19.51 -13.94 -13.77
C ILE A 341 -19.78 -15.41 -14.06
N GLN A 342 -20.34 -16.15 -13.09
CA GLN A 342 -20.64 -17.58 -13.24
C GLN A 342 -21.75 -17.83 -14.28
N ALA A 343 -22.82 -17.03 -14.24
CA ALA A 343 -23.94 -17.15 -15.17
C ALA A 343 -23.53 -16.88 -16.62
N MET A 344 -22.65 -15.89 -16.84
CA MET A 344 -22.14 -15.62 -18.19
C MET A 344 -21.25 -16.74 -18.71
N GLY A 345 -20.44 -17.34 -17.86
CA GLY A 345 -19.64 -18.52 -18.20
C GLY A 345 -20.53 -19.70 -18.63
N LEU A 346 -21.56 -20.00 -17.83
CA LEU A 346 -22.53 -21.06 -18.13
C LEU A 346 -23.32 -20.75 -19.42
N LYS A 347 -23.85 -19.55 -19.55
CA LYS A 347 -24.56 -19.08 -20.75
C LYS A 347 -23.75 -19.35 -22.01
N LYS A 348 -22.49 -18.90 -22.05
CA LYS A 348 -21.63 -19.08 -23.22
C LYS A 348 -21.44 -20.55 -23.61
N ARG A 349 -21.26 -21.43 -22.62
CA ARG A 349 -21.12 -22.87 -22.88
C ARG A 349 -22.42 -23.48 -23.43
N MET A 350 -23.57 -23.15 -22.84
CA MET A 350 -24.88 -23.62 -23.30
C MET A 350 -25.20 -23.16 -24.72
N GLU A 351 -24.92 -21.88 -25.03
CA GLU A 351 -25.09 -21.35 -26.39
C GLU A 351 -24.20 -22.10 -27.40
N HIS A 352 -22.94 -22.34 -27.03
CA HIS A 352 -21.98 -23.01 -27.90
C HIS A 352 -22.39 -24.45 -28.28
N ILE A 353 -22.89 -25.21 -27.28
CA ILE A 353 -23.33 -26.59 -27.51
C ILE A 353 -24.81 -26.69 -27.92
N HIS A 354 -25.50 -25.56 -28.09
CA HIS A 354 -26.90 -25.46 -28.42
C HIS A 354 -27.84 -26.24 -27.45
N SER A 355 -27.47 -26.24 -26.15
CA SER A 355 -28.21 -26.92 -25.12
C SER A 355 -29.58 -26.32 -24.93
N LYS A 356 -30.59 -27.17 -24.78
CA LYS A 356 -31.99 -26.78 -24.55
C LYS A 356 -32.44 -26.95 -23.09
N SER A 357 -31.61 -27.59 -22.28
CA SER A 357 -31.91 -27.86 -20.87
C SER A 357 -30.60 -27.97 -20.08
N ALA A 358 -30.70 -27.90 -18.77
CA ALA A 358 -29.60 -28.18 -17.86
C ALA A 358 -30.10 -29.01 -16.68
N VAL A 359 -29.21 -29.84 -16.10
CA VAL A 359 -29.51 -30.75 -14.99
C VAL A 359 -28.62 -30.44 -13.82
N VAL A 360 -29.15 -30.42 -12.60
CA VAL A 360 -28.39 -30.28 -11.36
C VAL A 360 -28.90 -31.25 -10.30
N GLY A 361 -27.98 -31.92 -9.62
CA GLY A 361 -28.25 -32.67 -8.40
C GLY A 361 -28.49 -31.67 -7.25
N LEU A 362 -29.70 -31.60 -6.73
CA LEU A 362 -30.11 -30.64 -5.70
C LEU A 362 -30.19 -31.32 -4.34
N SER A 363 -29.13 -31.22 -3.54
CA SER A 363 -29.10 -31.80 -2.18
C SER A 363 -29.78 -30.91 -1.13
N GLY A 364 -30.01 -29.64 -1.43
CA GLY A 364 -30.47 -28.63 -0.46
C GLY A 364 -29.34 -28.02 0.39
N GLY A 365 -28.07 -28.34 0.09
CA GLY A 365 -26.89 -27.71 0.62
C GLY A 365 -26.51 -26.43 -0.16
N LEU A 366 -25.51 -25.70 0.32
CA LEU A 366 -25.09 -24.39 -0.25
C LEU A 366 -24.59 -24.49 -1.69
N ASP A 367 -23.76 -25.48 -2.00
CA ASP A 367 -23.13 -25.62 -3.34
C ASP A 367 -24.20 -25.85 -4.42
N SER A 368 -25.12 -26.82 -4.20
CA SER A 368 -26.20 -27.11 -5.13
C SER A 368 -27.20 -25.95 -5.24
N THR A 369 -27.40 -25.20 -4.16
CA THR A 369 -28.20 -23.97 -4.16
C THR A 369 -27.57 -22.90 -5.03
N LEU A 370 -26.28 -22.63 -4.87
CA LEU A 370 -25.56 -21.68 -5.70
C LEU A 370 -25.57 -22.09 -7.17
N ALA A 371 -25.30 -23.36 -7.47
CA ALA A 371 -25.35 -23.88 -8.83
C ALA A 371 -26.73 -23.63 -9.48
N LEU A 372 -27.82 -23.88 -8.77
CA LEU A 372 -29.19 -23.62 -9.26
C LEU A 372 -29.43 -22.13 -9.50
N LEU A 373 -29.00 -21.24 -8.60
CA LEU A 373 -29.11 -19.78 -8.78
C LEU A 373 -28.37 -19.29 -10.02
N VAL A 374 -27.15 -19.80 -10.26
CA VAL A 374 -26.35 -19.52 -11.46
C VAL A 374 -27.05 -19.98 -12.73
N MET A 375 -27.65 -21.21 -12.70
CA MET A 375 -28.44 -21.76 -13.81
C MET A 375 -29.66 -20.90 -14.12
N VAL A 376 -30.44 -20.52 -13.11
CA VAL A 376 -31.60 -19.64 -13.29
C VAL A 376 -31.19 -18.31 -13.92
N ARG A 377 -30.15 -17.69 -13.44
CA ARG A 377 -29.68 -16.42 -14.00
C ARG A 377 -29.19 -16.57 -15.45
N ALA A 378 -28.52 -17.67 -15.78
CA ALA A 378 -28.06 -17.94 -17.14
C ALA A 378 -29.28 -18.15 -18.08
N PHE A 379 -30.28 -18.89 -17.65
CA PHE A 379 -31.51 -19.14 -18.42
C PHE A 379 -32.31 -17.85 -18.66
N ASP A 380 -32.47 -17.02 -17.62
CA ASP A 380 -33.14 -15.72 -17.75
C ASP A 380 -32.42 -14.83 -18.79
N ARG A 381 -31.07 -14.81 -18.77
CA ARG A 381 -30.26 -14.05 -19.74
C ARG A 381 -30.31 -14.59 -21.17
N MET A 382 -30.62 -15.87 -21.35
CA MET A 382 -30.83 -16.51 -22.66
C MET A 382 -32.29 -16.43 -23.13
N GLY A 383 -33.23 -15.95 -22.32
CA GLY A 383 -34.63 -15.99 -22.58
C GLY A 383 -35.21 -17.41 -22.65
N MET A 384 -34.59 -18.37 -21.95
CA MET A 384 -35.03 -19.76 -21.89
C MET A 384 -35.96 -19.97 -20.71
N PRO A 385 -36.98 -20.83 -20.86
CA PRO A 385 -37.91 -21.13 -19.77
C PRO A 385 -37.19 -21.88 -18.64
N ARG A 386 -37.46 -21.47 -17.39
CA ARG A 386 -36.83 -22.07 -16.20
C ARG A 386 -37.24 -23.52 -15.97
N GLU A 387 -38.37 -23.98 -16.52
CA GLU A 387 -38.81 -25.36 -16.49
C GLU A 387 -37.86 -26.33 -17.23
N GLN A 388 -36.97 -25.79 -18.08
CA GLN A 388 -35.91 -26.56 -18.73
C GLN A 388 -34.69 -26.78 -17.79
N ILE A 389 -34.69 -26.21 -16.59
CA ILE A 389 -33.74 -26.53 -15.53
C ILE A 389 -34.33 -27.74 -14.76
N HIS A 390 -33.64 -28.89 -14.87
CA HIS A 390 -34.05 -30.12 -14.21
C HIS A 390 -33.26 -30.27 -12.91
N CYS A 391 -33.89 -30.02 -11.77
CA CYS A 391 -33.35 -30.29 -10.45
C CYS A 391 -33.66 -31.74 -10.09
N VAL A 392 -32.66 -32.51 -9.75
CA VAL A 392 -32.82 -33.90 -9.31
C VAL A 392 -32.46 -34.01 -7.84
N THR A 393 -33.41 -34.35 -6.99
CA THR A 393 -33.11 -34.70 -5.58
C THR A 393 -33.10 -36.21 -5.41
N MET A 394 -32.10 -36.71 -4.70
CA MET A 394 -31.85 -38.15 -4.53
C MET A 394 -31.77 -38.48 -3.03
N PRO A 395 -32.90 -38.52 -2.34
CA PRO A 395 -32.90 -38.80 -0.90
C PRO A 395 -32.36 -40.21 -0.61
N CYS A 396 -31.40 -40.25 0.34
CA CYS A 396 -30.78 -41.46 0.85
C CYS A 396 -30.64 -41.39 2.38
N PHE A 397 -29.88 -42.27 3.01
CA PHE A 397 -29.72 -42.38 4.46
C PHE A 397 -29.24 -41.10 5.13
N GLY A 398 -28.26 -40.37 4.53
CA GLY A 398 -27.74 -39.10 5.04
C GLY A 398 -28.61 -37.88 4.79
N THR A 399 -29.73 -38.00 4.06
CA THR A 399 -30.56 -36.85 3.72
C THR A 399 -31.44 -36.48 4.92
N THR A 400 -31.30 -35.26 5.45
CA THR A 400 -32.17 -34.75 6.52
C THR A 400 -33.47 -34.16 5.95
N ASP A 401 -34.54 -34.17 6.75
CA ASP A 401 -35.81 -33.54 6.36
C ASP A 401 -35.65 -32.08 5.99
N ARG A 402 -34.73 -31.35 6.67
CA ARG A 402 -34.44 -29.94 6.42
C ARG A 402 -33.84 -29.74 5.02
N THR A 403 -32.81 -30.49 4.66
CA THR A 403 -32.15 -30.36 3.36
C THR A 403 -33.07 -30.75 2.22
N TYR A 404 -33.83 -31.80 2.37
CA TYR A 404 -34.85 -32.23 1.41
C TYR A 404 -35.90 -31.13 1.19
N GLN A 405 -36.48 -30.58 2.27
CA GLN A 405 -37.48 -29.51 2.17
C GLN A 405 -36.89 -28.23 1.53
N ASN A 406 -35.64 -27.92 1.81
CA ASN A 406 -34.93 -26.80 1.18
C ASN A 406 -34.83 -26.99 -0.34
N ALA A 407 -34.46 -28.19 -0.81
CA ALA A 407 -34.39 -28.50 -2.23
C ALA A 407 -35.74 -28.34 -2.91
N CYS A 408 -36.83 -28.89 -2.30
CA CYS A 408 -38.20 -28.79 -2.82
C CYS A 408 -38.69 -27.34 -2.90
N LYS A 409 -38.54 -26.58 -1.82
CA LYS A 409 -38.98 -25.17 -1.77
C LYS A 409 -38.22 -24.31 -2.76
N LEU A 410 -36.90 -24.46 -2.81
CA LEU A 410 -36.03 -23.65 -3.67
C LEU A 410 -36.38 -23.86 -5.15
N SER A 411 -36.47 -25.10 -5.63
CA SER A 411 -36.82 -25.39 -7.03
C SER A 411 -38.19 -24.85 -7.40
N CYS A 412 -39.16 -25.00 -6.50
CA CYS A 412 -40.49 -24.45 -6.69
C CYS A 412 -40.51 -22.92 -6.77
N CYS A 413 -39.84 -22.22 -5.83
CA CYS A 413 -39.75 -20.76 -5.80
C CYS A 413 -39.06 -20.19 -7.05
N LEU A 414 -38.09 -20.91 -7.61
CA LEU A 414 -37.37 -20.49 -8.79
C LEU A 414 -38.01 -20.88 -10.12
N GLY A 415 -39.09 -21.69 -10.09
CA GLY A 415 -39.78 -22.18 -11.28
C GLY A 415 -38.98 -23.26 -12.05
N ALA A 416 -38.03 -23.93 -11.40
CA ALA A 416 -37.31 -25.05 -11.98
C ALA A 416 -38.06 -26.38 -11.78
N LYS A 417 -37.87 -27.33 -12.72
CA LYS A 417 -38.53 -28.63 -12.64
C LYS A 417 -37.81 -29.55 -11.66
N LEU A 418 -38.51 -29.97 -10.58
CA LEU A 418 -37.98 -30.93 -9.62
C LEU A 418 -38.36 -32.37 -10.00
N THR A 419 -37.40 -33.27 -9.94
CA THR A 419 -37.60 -34.72 -10.04
C THR A 419 -36.94 -35.38 -8.81
N GLU A 420 -37.68 -36.22 -8.14
CA GLU A 420 -37.17 -37.04 -7.04
C GLU A 420 -36.81 -38.44 -7.54
N VAL A 421 -35.65 -38.90 -7.17
CA VAL A 421 -35.17 -40.26 -7.45
C VAL A 421 -34.72 -40.89 -6.14
N ASN A 422 -35.49 -41.82 -5.60
CA ASN A 422 -35.11 -42.55 -4.40
C ASN A 422 -34.01 -43.57 -4.73
N ILE A 423 -32.83 -43.37 -4.19
CA ILE A 423 -31.65 -44.22 -4.46
C ILE A 423 -31.35 -45.22 -3.34
N LYS A 424 -32.17 -45.33 -2.27
CA LYS A 424 -31.89 -46.19 -1.12
C LYS A 424 -31.67 -47.65 -1.51
N GLU A 425 -32.50 -48.15 -2.43
CA GLU A 425 -32.38 -49.55 -2.87
C GLU A 425 -31.10 -49.81 -3.66
N ALA A 426 -30.72 -48.89 -4.51
CA ALA A 426 -29.43 -48.95 -5.25
C ALA A 426 -28.23 -48.92 -4.32
N VAL A 427 -28.25 -48.04 -3.32
CA VAL A 427 -27.15 -47.93 -2.31
C VAL A 427 -27.09 -49.21 -1.47
N ASN A 428 -28.20 -49.78 -1.05
CA ASN A 428 -28.26 -51.05 -0.32
C ASN A 428 -27.66 -52.21 -1.13
N ILE A 429 -27.88 -52.25 -2.45
CA ILE A 429 -27.28 -53.26 -3.33
C ILE A 429 -25.75 -53.05 -3.33
N HIS A 430 -25.27 -51.81 -3.50
CA HIS A 430 -23.83 -51.50 -3.48
C HIS A 430 -23.18 -51.85 -2.14
N PHE A 431 -23.80 -51.50 -1.01
CA PHE A 431 -23.26 -51.90 0.31
C PHE A 431 -23.09 -53.40 0.43
N ARG A 432 -24.04 -54.16 -0.05
CA ARG A 432 -23.95 -55.62 -0.09
C ARG A 432 -22.84 -56.14 -0.98
N ASP A 433 -22.67 -55.54 -2.16
CA ASP A 433 -21.67 -55.97 -3.13
C ASP A 433 -20.26 -55.72 -2.63
N ILE A 434 -20.01 -54.64 -1.89
CA ILE A 434 -18.71 -54.27 -1.32
C ILE A 434 -18.50 -54.77 0.11
N GLY A 435 -19.53 -55.44 0.72
CA GLY A 435 -19.46 -55.97 2.08
C GLY A 435 -19.45 -54.85 3.16
N HIS A 436 -20.02 -53.67 2.88
CA HIS A 436 -20.13 -52.58 3.82
C HIS A 436 -21.36 -52.77 4.70
N ASP A 437 -21.18 -52.51 6.01
CA ASP A 437 -22.28 -52.53 7.00
C ASP A 437 -22.90 -51.12 7.05
N ASP A 438 -24.22 -51.03 6.79
CA ASP A 438 -24.97 -49.78 6.76
C ASP A 438 -25.10 -49.09 8.13
N SER A 439 -24.73 -49.78 9.20
CA SER A 439 -24.62 -49.21 10.55
C SER A 439 -23.32 -48.45 10.79
N VAL A 440 -22.32 -48.59 9.91
CA VAL A 440 -21.03 -47.94 10.01
C VAL A 440 -21.05 -46.63 9.21
N HIS A 441 -21.03 -45.51 9.92
CA HIS A 441 -21.02 -44.17 9.34
C HIS A 441 -19.57 -43.72 9.08
N ASP A 442 -18.99 -44.20 8.01
CA ASP A 442 -17.68 -43.82 7.50
C ASP A 442 -17.79 -43.14 6.13
N VAL A 443 -16.66 -42.91 5.48
CA VAL A 443 -16.56 -42.23 4.16
C VAL A 443 -17.34 -42.99 3.08
N THR A 444 -17.57 -44.30 3.24
CA THR A 444 -18.35 -45.14 2.30
C THR A 444 -19.85 -44.92 2.45
N TYR A 445 -20.27 -44.55 3.65
CA TYR A 445 -21.67 -44.23 3.97
C TYR A 445 -22.06 -42.85 3.46
N GLU A 446 -21.16 -41.85 3.54
CA GLU A 446 -21.38 -40.48 3.11
C GLU A 446 -21.21 -40.31 1.60
#